data_5f9775b73cb002f7121edd5d3ad73e0b
#
_entry.id   5f9775b73cb002f7121edd5d3ad73e0b
#
_cell.length_a   1.000
_cell.length_b   1.000
_cell.length_c   1.000
_cell.angle_alpha   90.00
_cell.angle_beta   90.00
_cell.angle_gamma   90.00
#
_symmetry.space_group_name_H-M   'P 1'
#
loop_
_entity.id
_entity.type
_entity.pdbx_description
1 polymer ?
#
loop_
_entity_poly.entity_id
_entity_poly.type
_entity_poly.pdbx_seq_one_letter_code
_entity_poly.pdbx_strand_id
1 'polypeptide(L)'
;RRAWHAGYSLGLGRTWLNSSSFGIEIVNPGFTDTPNGRVWHPYSEAQIQSLIALLKDIVKRNNIEPRHIIGHSDIAPLRKLDPGPLFPWKRLADAGLGIWPDANAVARQQAYFSVNPPSVGWYQQELARFGYQIEQTGVLDVATRHVIAAFQMRFRPQRFDGMPDAQTAAMLQVLNRMR
;
A
#
# COMPACT_ATOMS: atom_id res chain seq x y z
N ARG A 1 -0.85 4.85 27.50
CA ARG A 1 -2.21 5.23 27.03
C ARG A 1 -2.37 4.79 25.57
N ARG A 2 -3.57 4.30 25.22
CA ARG A 2 -3.93 3.99 23.82
C ARG A 2 -4.09 5.31 23.04
N ALA A 3 -3.39 5.46 21.90
CA ALA A 3 -3.58 6.57 20.98
C ALA A 3 -4.50 6.13 19.81
N TRP A 4 -5.37 7.04 19.38
CA TRP A 4 -6.22 6.85 18.22
C TRP A 4 -5.45 7.31 16.97
N HIS A 5 -4.83 6.37 16.24
CA HIS A 5 -4.00 6.65 15.05
C HIS A 5 -4.43 5.86 13.81
N ALA A 6 -5.16 4.77 13.96
CA ALA A 6 -5.62 3.93 12.84
C ALA A 6 -7.13 4.08 12.55
N GLY A 7 -7.91 4.60 13.52
CA GLY A 7 -9.36 4.71 13.41
C GLY A 7 -10.03 3.35 13.24
N TYR A 8 -11.18 3.33 12.56
CA TYR A 8 -11.82 2.09 12.12
C TYR A 8 -11.03 1.55 10.92
N SER A 9 -10.40 0.41 11.09
CA SER A 9 -9.44 -0.12 10.11
C SER A 9 -9.31 -1.64 10.22
N LEU A 10 -8.98 -2.27 9.10
CA LEU A 10 -8.61 -3.68 9.03
C LEU A 10 -7.40 -3.82 8.10
N GLY A 11 -6.38 -4.50 8.55
CA GLY A 11 -5.20 -4.77 7.74
C GLY A 11 -4.53 -6.07 8.14
N LEU A 12 -4.08 -6.84 7.16
CA LEU A 12 -3.40 -8.12 7.34
C LEU A 12 -4.17 -9.10 8.27
N GLY A 13 -5.51 -9.11 8.15
CA GLY A 13 -6.40 -9.93 8.96
C GLY A 13 -6.58 -9.47 10.41
N ARG A 14 -6.08 -8.27 10.78
CA ARG A 14 -6.18 -7.71 12.13
C ARG A 14 -7.11 -6.52 12.19
N THR A 15 -7.98 -6.51 13.19
CA THR A 15 -8.79 -5.36 13.63
C THR A 15 -8.15 -4.72 14.87
N TRP A 16 -8.73 -3.61 15.36
CA TRP A 16 -8.27 -2.92 16.58
C TRP A 16 -6.81 -2.45 16.51
N LEU A 17 -6.37 -1.97 15.35
CA LEU A 17 -4.98 -1.55 15.11
C LEU A 17 -4.52 -0.44 16.06
N ASN A 18 -5.41 0.40 16.57
CA ASN A 18 -5.10 1.36 17.64
C ASN A 18 -4.52 0.72 18.92
N SER A 19 -4.71 -0.57 19.11
CA SER A 19 -4.24 -1.31 20.30
C SER A 19 -3.04 -2.21 20.02
N SER A 20 -2.77 -2.51 18.74
CA SER A 20 -1.80 -3.51 18.33
C SER A 20 -0.74 -2.97 17.37
N SER A 21 -0.68 -1.64 17.16
CA SER A 21 0.31 -1.02 16.30
C SER A 21 0.87 0.29 16.88
N PHE A 22 1.97 0.75 16.31
CA PHE A 22 2.52 2.09 16.51
C PHE A 22 2.10 2.97 15.33
N GLY A 23 1.55 4.16 15.61
CA GLY A 23 1.28 5.18 14.61
C GLY A 23 2.43 6.19 14.54
N ILE A 24 2.85 6.53 13.33
CA ILE A 24 3.83 7.59 13.09
C ILE A 24 3.18 8.64 12.18
N GLU A 25 2.99 9.83 12.72
CA GLU A 25 2.52 10.98 11.95
C GLU A 25 3.70 11.71 11.31
N ILE A 26 3.65 11.89 9.99
CA ILE A 26 4.69 12.57 9.22
C ILE A 26 4.06 13.83 8.62
N VAL A 27 4.48 15.00 9.08
CA VAL A 27 3.93 16.27 8.62
C VAL A 27 4.15 16.44 7.12
N ASN A 28 3.05 16.54 6.37
CA ASN A 28 3.04 16.75 4.94
C ASN A 28 1.70 17.37 4.53
N PRO A 29 1.65 18.34 3.59
CA PRO A 29 0.38 18.95 3.10
C PRO A 29 -0.54 17.94 2.40
N GLY A 30 -0.05 16.76 2.04
CA GLY A 30 -0.80 15.75 1.29
C GLY A 30 -0.90 16.14 -0.18
N PHE A 31 -2.00 16.76 -0.56
CA PHE A 31 -2.22 17.23 -1.92
C PHE A 31 -2.95 18.57 -1.95
N THR A 32 -2.86 19.25 -3.10
CA THR A 32 -3.64 20.44 -3.44
C THR A 32 -4.45 20.15 -4.69
N ASP A 33 -5.76 20.34 -4.64
CA ASP A 33 -6.61 20.26 -5.83
C ASP A 33 -6.50 21.58 -6.62
N THR A 34 -6.17 21.48 -7.90
CA THR A 34 -6.03 22.61 -8.82
C THR A 34 -6.94 22.43 -10.03
N PRO A 35 -7.21 23.49 -10.83
CA PRO A 35 -7.97 23.36 -12.07
C PRO A 35 -7.39 22.32 -13.05
N ASN A 36 -6.08 22.04 -12.98
CA ASN A 36 -5.38 21.07 -13.82
C ASN A 36 -5.27 19.68 -13.17
N GLY A 37 -5.96 19.44 -12.05
CA GLY A 37 -5.94 18.19 -11.32
C GLY A 37 -5.23 18.26 -9.98
N ARG A 38 -5.08 17.11 -9.35
CA ARG A 38 -4.48 16.97 -8.03
C ARG A 38 -2.96 16.99 -8.10
N VAL A 39 -2.34 17.86 -7.28
CA VAL A 39 -0.88 17.98 -7.11
C VAL A 39 -0.50 17.43 -5.73
N TRP A 40 0.31 16.39 -5.70
CA TRP A 40 0.83 15.78 -4.47
C TRP A 40 2.11 16.48 -4.01
N HIS A 41 2.27 16.61 -2.69
CA HIS A 41 3.45 17.24 -2.10
C HIS A 41 4.48 16.18 -1.67
N PRO A 42 5.77 16.35 -2.02
CA PRO A 42 6.81 15.41 -1.65
C PRO A 42 7.16 15.51 -0.15
N TYR A 43 7.73 14.45 0.38
CA TYR A 43 8.38 14.44 1.69
C TYR A 43 9.79 14.96 1.55
N SER A 44 10.28 15.72 2.55
CA SER A 44 11.67 16.19 2.53
C SER A 44 12.63 15.02 2.81
N GLU A 45 13.84 15.13 2.29
CA GLU A 45 14.89 14.13 2.51
C GLU A 45 15.19 13.95 4.01
N ALA A 46 15.24 15.03 4.78
CA ALA A 46 15.46 14.98 6.23
C ALA A 46 14.35 14.20 6.98
N GLN A 47 13.08 14.36 6.56
CA GLN A 47 11.97 13.60 7.14
C GLN A 47 12.14 12.10 6.88
N ILE A 48 12.48 11.71 5.65
CA ILE A 48 12.62 10.30 5.28
C ILE A 48 13.83 9.66 5.97
N GLN A 49 14.94 10.36 6.09
CA GLN A 49 16.13 9.88 6.83
C GLN A 49 15.79 9.66 8.31
N SER A 50 15.12 10.62 8.94
CA SER A 50 14.69 10.52 10.34
C SER A 50 13.70 9.38 10.56
N LEU A 51 12.74 9.20 9.62
CA LEU A 51 11.78 8.11 9.65
C LEU A 51 12.47 6.74 9.55
N ILE A 52 13.43 6.58 8.64
CA ILE A 52 14.18 5.33 8.49
C ILE A 52 14.95 5.00 9.78
N ALA A 53 15.59 5.98 10.39
CA ALA A 53 16.29 5.77 11.65
C ALA A 53 15.35 5.36 12.79
N LEU A 54 14.20 6.05 12.92
CA LEU A 54 13.17 5.73 13.90
C LEU A 54 12.56 4.34 13.68
N LEU A 55 12.23 4.00 12.43
CA LEU A 55 11.65 2.69 12.09
C LEU A 55 12.63 1.54 12.39
N LYS A 56 13.92 1.70 12.09
CA LYS A 56 14.94 0.70 12.44
C LYS A 56 14.97 0.40 13.93
N ASP A 57 14.88 1.43 14.76
CA ASP A 57 14.86 1.27 16.21
C ASP A 57 13.55 0.58 16.69
N ILE A 58 12.39 1.04 16.21
CA ILE A 58 11.09 0.46 16.59
C ILE A 58 11.00 -1.01 16.15
N VAL A 59 11.38 -1.32 14.91
CA VAL A 59 11.36 -2.67 14.34
C VAL A 59 12.25 -3.60 15.16
N LYS A 60 13.48 -3.17 15.47
CA LYS A 60 14.42 -3.97 16.26
C LYS A 60 13.91 -4.25 17.68
N ARG A 61 13.38 -3.24 18.36
CA ARG A 61 12.88 -3.38 19.74
C ARG A 61 11.62 -4.24 19.85
N ASN A 62 10.80 -4.28 18.81
CA ASN A 62 9.49 -4.93 18.86
C ASN A 62 9.37 -6.15 17.94
N ASN A 63 10.48 -6.55 17.28
CA ASN A 63 10.53 -7.68 16.35
C ASN A 63 9.41 -7.60 15.27
N ILE A 64 9.27 -6.44 14.62
CA ILE A 64 8.25 -6.19 13.60
C ILE A 64 8.77 -6.68 12.25
N GLU A 65 8.01 -7.55 11.60
CA GLU A 65 8.34 -7.99 10.25
C GLU A 65 8.16 -6.85 9.24
N PRO A 66 9.03 -6.76 8.20
CA PRO A 66 8.97 -5.68 7.19
C PRO A 66 7.59 -5.53 6.54
N ARG A 67 6.87 -6.61 6.32
CA ARG A 67 5.51 -6.60 5.75
C ARG A 67 4.46 -5.90 6.62
N HIS A 68 4.71 -5.77 7.92
CA HIS A 68 3.83 -5.10 8.88
C HIS A 68 4.07 -3.59 8.97
N ILE A 69 4.97 -3.03 8.14
CA ILE A 69 5.11 -1.58 7.97
C ILE A 69 4.17 -1.17 6.83
N ILE A 70 3.10 -0.50 7.18
CA ILE A 70 1.95 -0.24 6.30
C ILE A 70 1.55 1.24 6.35
N GLY A 71 0.86 1.69 5.31
CA GLY A 71 0.25 3.02 5.26
C GLY A 71 -1.19 3.02 5.77
N HIS A 72 -1.71 4.21 6.06
CA HIS A 72 -3.11 4.36 6.46
C HIS A 72 -4.07 3.95 5.33
N SER A 73 -3.72 4.26 4.08
CA SER A 73 -4.47 3.80 2.90
C SER A 73 -4.49 2.28 2.73
N ASP A 74 -3.51 1.55 3.26
CA ASP A 74 -3.51 0.08 3.20
C ASP A 74 -4.56 -0.55 4.13
N ILE A 75 -4.92 0.13 5.22
CA ILE A 75 -5.85 -0.38 6.26
C ILE A 75 -7.22 0.29 6.24
N ALA A 76 -7.37 1.36 5.48
CA ALA A 76 -8.63 2.10 5.34
C ALA A 76 -8.77 2.71 3.94
N PRO A 77 -8.66 1.92 2.86
CA PRO A 77 -8.58 2.43 1.48
C PRO A 77 -9.80 3.23 1.03
N LEU A 78 -10.96 3.01 1.66
CA LEU A 78 -12.20 3.71 1.30
C LEU A 78 -12.29 5.13 1.87
N ARG A 79 -11.41 5.51 2.80
CA ARG A 79 -11.48 6.81 3.48
C ARG A 79 -10.14 7.53 3.64
N LYS A 80 -9.02 6.86 3.33
CA LYS A 80 -7.66 7.37 3.55
C LYS A 80 -6.80 7.23 2.30
N LEU A 81 -6.03 8.28 2.03
CA LEU A 81 -5.07 8.32 0.93
C LEU A 81 -3.62 8.43 1.42
N ASP A 82 -3.43 8.78 2.70
CA ASP A 82 -2.09 8.92 3.28
C ASP A 82 -1.39 7.55 3.44
N PRO A 83 -0.07 7.51 3.23
CA PRO A 83 0.87 8.62 3.03
C PRO A 83 0.96 9.16 1.59
N GLY A 84 0.14 8.67 0.65
CA GLY A 84 0.09 9.13 -0.73
C GLY A 84 1.16 8.53 -1.67
N PRO A 85 1.06 8.85 -2.98
CA PRO A 85 1.90 8.23 -4.00
C PRO A 85 3.37 8.70 -3.97
N LEU A 86 3.66 9.84 -3.35
CA LEU A 86 5.03 10.34 -3.26
C LEU A 86 5.78 9.85 -2.01
N PHE A 87 5.15 9.01 -1.19
CA PHE A 87 5.84 8.36 -0.08
C PHE A 87 6.79 7.27 -0.61
N PRO A 88 8.07 7.28 -0.22
CA PRO A 88 9.11 6.48 -0.86
C PRO A 88 9.15 5.03 -0.35
N TRP A 89 8.07 4.25 -0.56
CA TRP A 89 7.95 2.87 -0.10
C TRP A 89 9.10 1.97 -0.53
N LYS A 90 9.56 2.12 -1.80
CA LYS A 90 10.69 1.33 -2.29
C LYS A 90 11.96 1.60 -1.48
N ARG A 91 12.22 2.85 -1.12
CA ARG A 91 13.38 3.22 -0.32
C ARG A 91 13.33 2.62 1.09
N LEU A 92 12.14 2.54 1.69
CA LEU A 92 11.97 1.84 2.97
C LEU A 92 12.26 0.35 2.81
N ALA A 93 11.74 -0.27 1.75
CA ALA A 93 12.00 -1.69 1.46
C ALA A 93 13.50 -1.96 1.21
N ASP A 94 14.20 -1.10 0.48
CA ASP A 94 15.65 -1.18 0.26
C ASP A 94 16.44 -1.06 1.58
N ALA A 95 15.87 -0.41 2.59
CA ALA A 95 16.42 -0.32 3.95
C ALA A 95 15.99 -1.48 4.88
N GLY A 96 15.27 -2.49 4.38
CA GLY A 96 14.71 -3.60 5.14
C GLY A 96 13.45 -3.26 5.96
N LEU A 97 12.83 -2.12 5.65
CA LEU A 97 11.67 -1.56 6.36
C LEU A 97 10.39 -1.61 5.51
N GLY A 98 10.17 -2.69 4.83
CA GLY A 98 9.02 -2.90 3.96
C GLY A 98 9.26 -4.01 2.97
N ILE A 99 8.25 -4.30 2.16
CA ILE A 99 8.35 -5.27 1.07
C ILE A 99 8.23 -4.54 -0.26
N TRP A 100 8.94 -5.04 -1.27
CA TRP A 100 8.87 -4.55 -2.64
C TRP A 100 9.01 -5.71 -3.62
N PRO A 101 8.22 -5.76 -4.71
CA PRO A 101 8.29 -6.89 -5.62
C PRO A 101 9.57 -6.85 -6.48
N ASP A 102 10.14 -8.02 -6.77
CA ASP A 102 11.25 -8.15 -7.70
C ASP A 102 10.83 -7.74 -9.12
N ALA A 103 11.56 -6.81 -9.72
CA ALA A 103 11.22 -6.21 -11.00
C ALA A 103 11.22 -7.23 -12.16
N ASN A 104 12.14 -8.20 -12.15
CA ASN A 104 12.22 -9.22 -13.20
C ASN A 104 11.07 -10.22 -13.07
N ALA A 105 10.70 -10.58 -11.84
CA ALA A 105 9.53 -11.42 -11.60
C ALA A 105 8.23 -10.72 -12.03
N VAL A 106 8.09 -9.42 -11.72
CA VAL A 106 6.95 -8.61 -12.17
C VAL A 106 6.90 -8.56 -13.70
N ALA A 107 8.02 -8.29 -14.39
CA ALA A 107 8.03 -8.23 -15.85
C ALA A 107 7.59 -9.55 -16.51
N ARG A 108 8.07 -10.69 -15.98
CA ARG A 108 7.63 -12.01 -16.47
C ARG A 108 6.14 -12.26 -16.28
N GLN A 109 5.61 -11.93 -15.09
CA GLN A 109 4.20 -12.11 -14.79
C GLN A 109 3.32 -11.11 -15.57
N GLN A 110 3.79 -9.89 -15.79
CA GLN A 110 3.08 -8.91 -16.59
C GLN A 110 2.93 -9.37 -18.05
N ALA A 111 3.97 -9.95 -18.65
CA ALA A 111 3.87 -10.53 -19.99
C ALA A 111 2.80 -11.62 -20.05
N TYR A 112 2.72 -12.49 -19.06
CA TYR A 112 1.68 -13.51 -18.97
C TYR A 112 0.27 -12.89 -18.86
N PHE A 113 0.07 -11.94 -17.94
CA PHE A 113 -1.23 -11.32 -17.73
C PHE A 113 -1.67 -10.36 -18.84
N SER A 114 -0.75 -9.92 -19.71
CA SER A 114 -1.08 -9.12 -20.88
C SER A 114 -1.87 -9.91 -21.92
N VAL A 115 -1.65 -11.23 -22.00
CA VAL A 115 -2.36 -12.14 -22.91
C VAL A 115 -3.42 -12.98 -22.19
N ASN A 116 -3.38 -13.04 -20.86
CA ASN A 116 -4.33 -13.76 -20.00
C ASN A 116 -4.85 -12.83 -18.89
N PRO A 117 -5.66 -11.81 -19.23
CA PRO A 117 -6.13 -10.85 -18.24
C PRO A 117 -7.03 -11.51 -17.19
N PRO A 118 -6.74 -11.33 -15.89
CA PRO A 118 -7.57 -11.91 -14.85
C PRO A 118 -8.91 -11.20 -14.71
N SER A 119 -9.89 -11.91 -14.17
CA SER A 119 -11.20 -11.32 -13.82
C SER A 119 -11.11 -10.35 -12.64
N VAL A 120 -12.12 -9.49 -12.48
CA VAL A 120 -12.24 -8.61 -11.31
C VAL A 120 -12.24 -9.42 -10.00
N GLY A 121 -12.95 -10.55 -9.98
CA GLY A 121 -12.98 -11.45 -8.82
C GLY A 121 -11.59 -11.96 -8.43
N TRP A 122 -10.72 -12.23 -9.40
CA TRP A 122 -9.33 -12.60 -9.11
C TRP A 122 -8.57 -11.47 -8.40
N TYR A 123 -8.73 -10.20 -8.86
CA TYR A 123 -8.11 -9.06 -8.15
C TYR A 123 -8.61 -8.92 -6.72
N GLN A 124 -9.91 -9.08 -6.51
CA GLN A 124 -10.50 -9.03 -5.18
C GLN A 124 -9.92 -10.13 -4.27
N GLN A 125 -9.80 -11.37 -4.78
CA GLN A 125 -9.20 -12.48 -4.05
C GLN A 125 -7.73 -12.24 -3.71
N GLU A 126 -6.93 -11.80 -4.67
CA GLU A 126 -5.50 -11.57 -4.44
C GLU A 126 -5.24 -10.35 -3.55
N LEU A 127 -6.07 -9.29 -3.61
CA LEU A 127 -6.01 -8.16 -2.70
C LEU A 127 -6.40 -8.57 -1.26
N ALA A 128 -7.44 -9.38 -1.10
CA ALA A 128 -7.81 -9.94 0.20
C ALA A 128 -6.70 -10.84 0.76
N ARG A 129 -6.10 -11.68 -0.09
CA ARG A 129 -4.96 -12.50 0.27
C ARG A 129 -3.74 -11.67 0.66
N PHE A 130 -3.50 -10.54 0.01
CA PHE A 130 -2.43 -9.60 0.39
C PHE A 130 -2.69 -8.97 1.77
N GLY A 131 -3.94 -8.77 2.14
CA GLY A 131 -4.33 -8.27 3.46
C GLY A 131 -5.27 -7.07 3.46
N TYR A 132 -5.77 -6.65 2.29
CA TYR A 132 -6.79 -5.60 2.20
C TYR A 132 -8.18 -6.12 2.60
N GLN A 133 -8.96 -5.23 3.21
CA GLN A 133 -10.40 -5.47 3.36
C GLN A 133 -11.10 -5.17 2.03
N ILE A 134 -11.69 -6.20 1.43
CA ILE A 134 -12.39 -6.08 0.14
C ILE A 134 -13.47 -7.17 0.03
N GLU A 135 -14.64 -6.81 -0.46
CA GLU A 135 -15.73 -7.75 -0.74
C GLU A 135 -15.48 -8.50 -2.05
N GLN A 136 -15.93 -9.76 -2.11
CA GLN A 136 -15.72 -10.66 -3.26
C GLN A 136 -16.93 -10.63 -4.19
N THR A 137 -17.24 -9.44 -4.74
CA THR A 137 -18.44 -9.20 -5.57
C THR A 137 -18.30 -9.67 -7.01
N GLY A 138 -17.08 -9.82 -7.51
CA GLY A 138 -16.79 -10.04 -8.93
C GLY A 138 -17.00 -8.81 -9.82
N VAL A 139 -17.41 -7.67 -9.24
CA VAL A 139 -17.73 -6.43 -9.96
C VAL A 139 -16.68 -5.35 -9.65
N LEU A 140 -16.31 -4.57 -10.65
CA LEU A 140 -15.44 -3.41 -10.49
C LEU A 140 -16.26 -2.21 -9.97
N ASP A 141 -16.72 -2.30 -8.75
CA ASP A 141 -17.43 -1.26 -8.04
C ASP A 141 -16.49 -0.17 -7.50
N VAL A 142 -17.05 0.87 -6.90
CA VAL A 142 -16.29 2.00 -6.33
C VAL A 142 -15.34 1.51 -5.22
N ALA A 143 -15.78 0.60 -4.37
CA ALA A 143 -14.98 0.06 -3.28
C ALA A 143 -13.77 -0.73 -3.83
N THR A 144 -13.99 -1.60 -4.79
CA THR A 144 -12.93 -2.36 -5.48
C THR A 144 -11.90 -1.45 -6.12
N ARG A 145 -12.35 -0.38 -6.80
CA ARG A 145 -11.44 0.62 -7.40
C ARG A 145 -10.58 1.31 -6.34
N HIS A 146 -11.14 1.70 -5.21
CA HIS A 146 -10.37 2.34 -4.13
C HIS A 146 -9.30 1.41 -3.56
N VAL A 147 -9.61 0.13 -3.38
CA VAL A 147 -8.62 -0.84 -2.89
C VAL A 147 -7.51 -1.08 -3.92
N ILE A 148 -7.85 -1.23 -5.20
CA ILE A 148 -6.87 -1.32 -6.27
C ILE A 148 -6.00 -0.06 -6.32
N ALA A 149 -6.60 1.13 -6.23
CA ALA A 149 -5.86 2.40 -6.23
C ALA A 149 -4.90 2.51 -5.03
N ALA A 150 -5.31 2.10 -3.84
CA ALA A 150 -4.44 2.09 -2.66
C ALA A 150 -3.23 1.17 -2.85
N PHE A 151 -3.45 -0.04 -3.36
CA PHE A 151 -2.37 -0.95 -3.72
C PHE A 151 -1.43 -0.36 -4.77
N GLN A 152 -1.99 0.20 -5.86
CA GLN A 152 -1.22 0.84 -6.92
C GLN A 152 -0.42 2.02 -6.39
N MET A 153 -1.03 2.88 -5.59
CA MET A 153 -0.37 4.06 -4.99
C MET A 153 0.87 3.67 -4.17
N ARG A 154 0.84 2.52 -3.52
CA ARG A 154 1.99 1.98 -2.77
C ARG A 154 3.06 1.38 -3.67
N PHE A 155 2.70 0.53 -4.63
CA PHE A 155 3.64 -0.29 -5.40
C PHE A 155 3.88 0.20 -6.84
N ARG A 156 3.01 1.10 -7.34
CA ARG A 156 3.09 1.71 -8.69
C ARG A 156 2.59 3.16 -8.67
N PRO A 157 3.28 4.06 -7.99
CA PRO A 157 2.82 5.44 -7.79
C PRO A 157 2.69 6.27 -9.08
N GLN A 158 3.24 5.82 -10.21
CA GLN A 158 3.12 6.52 -11.50
C GLN A 158 1.70 6.46 -12.09
N ARG A 159 0.92 5.43 -11.73
CA ARG A 159 -0.46 5.26 -12.17
C ARG A 159 -1.26 4.47 -11.13
N PHE A 160 -2.16 5.15 -10.43
CA PHE A 160 -3.00 4.60 -9.35
C PHE A 160 -4.48 4.95 -9.55
N ASP A 161 -4.98 4.71 -10.76
CA ASP A 161 -6.35 5.03 -11.19
C ASP A 161 -7.42 4.04 -10.69
N GLY A 162 -7.01 3.00 -9.99
CA GLY A 162 -7.92 1.95 -9.50
C GLY A 162 -8.43 1.01 -10.59
N MET A 163 -7.86 1.09 -11.79
CA MET A 163 -8.22 0.18 -12.88
C MET A 163 -7.35 -1.08 -12.83
N PRO A 164 -7.96 -2.27 -12.95
CA PRO A 164 -7.23 -3.52 -13.05
C PRO A 164 -6.43 -3.56 -14.35
N ASP A 165 -5.16 -3.95 -14.28
CA ASP A 165 -4.28 -4.13 -15.42
C ASP A 165 -3.20 -5.20 -15.18
N ALA A 166 -2.55 -5.63 -16.26
CA ALA A 166 -1.57 -6.72 -16.22
C ALA A 166 -0.40 -6.46 -15.25
N GLN A 167 0.04 -5.21 -15.10
CA GLN A 167 1.13 -4.86 -14.19
C GLN A 167 0.68 -4.95 -12.73
N THR A 168 -0.52 -4.48 -12.42
CA THR A 168 -1.12 -4.62 -11.08
C THR A 168 -1.29 -6.09 -10.70
N ALA A 169 -1.78 -6.92 -11.63
CA ALA A 169 -1.91 -8.36 -11.43
C ALA A 169 -0.54 -9.02 -11.15
N ALA A 170 0.47 -8.66 -11.94
CA ALA A 170 1.82 -9.17 -11.79
C ALA A 170 2.42 -8.84 -10.41
N MET A 171 2.28 -7.59 -9.99
CA MET A 171 2.77 -7.15 -8.66
C MET A 171 2.06 -7.88 -7.52
N LEU A 172 0.73 -8.00 -7.58
CA LEU A 172 -0.06 -8.76 -6.60
C LEU A 172 0.41 -10.21 -6.50
N GLN A 173 0.56 -10.88 -7.64
CA GLN A 173 0.99 -12.27 -7.66
C GLN A 173 2.40 -12.46 -7.11
N VAL A 174 3.35 -11.59 -7.50
CA VAL A 174 4.73 -11.64 -7.00
C VAL A 174 4.78 -11.40 -5.50
N LEU A 175 4.11 -10.35 -5.00
CA LEU A 175 4.07 -10.02 -3.57
C LEU A 175 3.39 -11.10 -2.72
N ASN A 176 2.33 -11.73 -3.23
CA ASN A 176 1.63 -12.81 -2.54
C ASN A 176 2.45 -14.12 -2.47
N ARG A 177 3.47 -14.28 -3.31
CA ARG A 177 4.42 -15.41 -3.25
C ARG A 177 5.60 -15.16 -2.29
N MET A 178 5.81 -13.92 -1.85
CA MET A 178 6.87 -13.54 -0.89
C MET A 178 6.48 -13.84 0.58
N ARG A 179 5.43 -14.63 0.81
CA ARG A 179 4.94 -15.00 2.15
C ARG A 179 5.74 -16.12 2.76
#